data_7e82214b9165003dfb7f7a0600772da5
#
_entry.id   7e82214b9165003dfb7f7a0600772da5
#
_cell.length_a   1.000
_cell.length_b   1.000
_cell.length_c   1.000
_cell.angle_alpha   90.00
_cell.angle_beta   90.00
_cell.angle_gamma   90.00
#
_symmetry.space_group_name_H-M   'P 1'
#
loop_
_entity.id
_entity.type
_entity.pdbx_description
1 polymer ?
#
loop_
_entity_poly.entity_id
_entity_poly.type
_entity_poly.pdbx_seq_one_letter_code
_entity_poly.pdbx_strand_id
1 'polypeptide(L)'
;MLRLARVLRVMKLVSAIPRLQILVGAVIKSIPSIGYVGMLAMLLFYIYGCMATFIFGENDPVHFRNLQTSMLSLFRAVTLEDWTDLMYINMYGSANYGYDDATYAAMANLGIEKSSIVSKESPIVASLFFVSFILTGAMIVLNLFIGVVLTGMEEAKKERHLEDVMKSDESDEFNASAEILSLEHEIQEMNQKISEKLLVLNKRMEEQNHDSEN
;
A
#
# COMPACT_ATOMS: atom_id res chain seq x y z
N MET A 1 22.47 23.91 -2.24
CA MET A 1 22.05 23.22 -1.01
C MET A 1 20.88 23.91 -0.29
N LEU A 2 20.93 25.23 -0.05
CA LEU A 2 19.83 25.98 0.63
C LEU A 2 18.45 25.97 -0.09
N ARG A 3 18.42 25.75 -1.40
CA ARG A 3 17.13 25.68 -2.16
C ARG A 3 16.34 24.41 -1.85
N LEU A 4 17.01 23.28 -1.59
CA LEU A 4 16.36 22.02 -1.19
C LEU A 4 15.71 22.13 0.20
N ALA A 5 16.33 22.86 1.13
CA ALA A 5 15.76 23.11 2.46
C ALA A 5 14.43 23.88 2.41
N ARG A 6 14.19 24.70 1.37
CA ARG A 6 12.89 25.35 1.17
C ARG A 6 11.79 24.39 0.75
N VAL A 7 12.13 23.40 -0.09
CA VAL A 7 11.19 22.37 -0.54
C VAL A 7 10.78 21.48 0.62
N LEU A 8 11.68 21.18 1.54
CA LEU A 8 11.39 20.41 2.75
C LEU A 8 10.38 21.10 3.69
N ARG A 9 10.12 22.41 3.54
CA ARG A 9 9.02 23.06 4.27
C ARG A 9 7.65 22.51 3.90
N VAL A 10 7.50 21.99 2.69
CA VAL A 10 6.25 21.34 2.26
C VAL A 10 5.95 20.10 3.13
N MET A 11 7.00 19.45 3.64
CA MET A 11 6.84 18.33 4.60
C MET A 11 6.14 18.75 5.90
N LYS A 12 6.24 20.05 6.30
CA LYS A 12 5.48 20.57 7.43
C LYS A 12 3.96 20.60 7.18
N LEU A 13 3.55 20.63 5.92
CA LEU A 13 2.14 20.54 5.54
C LEU A 13 1.54 19.18 5.90
N VAL A 14 2.33 18.11 5.77
CA VAL A 14 1.95 16.75 6.17
C VAL A 14 1.66 16.70 7.67
N SER A 15 2.51 17.39 8.47
CA SER A 15 2.32 17.46 9.93
C SER A 15 1.12 18.32 10.34
N ALA A 16 0.65 19.23 9.49
CA ALA A 16 -0.45 20.14 9.78
C ALA A 16 -1.84 19.53 9.47
N ILE A 17 -1.91 18.46 8.66
CA ILE A 17 -3.16 17.85 8.24
C ILE A 17 -3.24 16.40 8.77
N PRO A 18 -4.05 16.13 9.82
CA PRO A 18 -4.11 14.81 10.45
C PRO A 18 -4.47 13.67 9.49
N ARG A 19 -5.40 13.90 8.56
CA ARG A 19 -5.78 12.92 7.53
C ARG A 19 -4.62 12.55 6.61
N LEU A 20 -3.76 13.51 6.28
CA LEU A 20 -2.58 13.27 5.45
C LEU A 20 -1.52 12.46 6.20
N GLN A 21 -1.37 12.66 7.50
CA GLN A 21 -0.47 11.86 8.35
C GLN A 21 -0.88 10.38 8.36
N ILE A 22 -2.18 10.09 8.46
CA ILE A 22 -2.71 8.72 8.42
C ILE A 22 -2.38 8.07 7.08
N LEU A 23 -2.64 8.77 5.97
CA LEU A 23 -2.33 8.26 4.62
C LEU A 23 -0.84 8.01 4.42
N VAL A 24 0.01 8.96 4.79
CA VAL A 24 1.47 8.81 4.71
C VAL A 24 1.96 7.69 5.64
N GLY A 25 1.39 7.57 6.83
CA GLY A 25 1.67 6.50 7.77
C GLY A 25 1.34 5.11 7.21
N ALA A 26 0.18 4.98 6.55
CA ALA A 26 -0.23 3.74 5.89
C ALA A 26 0.74 3.36 4.75
N VAL A 27 1.12 4.32 3.90
CA VAL A 27 2.11 4.10 2.83
C VAL A 27 3.46 3.64 3.41
N ILE A 28 3.97 4.29 4.46
CA ILE A 28 5.24 3.92 5.08
C ILE A 28 5.16 2.51 5.70
N LYS A 29 4.04 2.15 6.32
CA LYS A 29 3.83 0.82 6.92
C LYS A 29 3.78 -0.30 5.86
N SER A 30 3.34 -0.01 4.64
CA SER A 30 3.31 -0.98 3.54
C SER A 30 4.67 -1.23 2.88
N ILE A 31 5.69 -0.36 3.10
CA ILE A 31 7.03 -0.49 2.50
C ILE A 31 7.69 -1.86 2.80
N PRO A 32 7.67 -2.41 4.01
CA PRO A 32 8.33 -3.70 4.29
C PRO A 32 7.77 -4.85 3.47
N SER A 33 6.46 -4.94 3.29
CA SER A 33 5.82 -6.00 2.50
C SER A 33 6.14 -5.89 1.00
N ILE A 34 6.27 -4.65 0.49
CA ILE A 34 6.68 -4.36 -0.89
C ILE A 34 8.16 -4.63 -1.10
N GLY A 35 8.99 -4.50 -0.05
CA GLY A 35 10.45 -4.59 -0.14
C GLY A 35 10.97 -5.91 -0.71
N TYR A 36 10.36 -7.03 -0.35
CA TYR A 36 10.78 -8.34 -0.87
C TYR A 36 10.52 -8.48 -2.38
N VAL A 37 9.38 -8.01 -2.85
CA VAL A 37 9.04 -8.03 -4.28
C VAL A 37 9.91 -7.03 -5.04
N GLY A 38 10.19 -5.86 -4.44
CA GLY A 38 11.12 -4.88 -4.98
C GLY A 38 12.54 -5.43 -5.12
N MET A 39 13.01 -6.24 -4.18
CA MET A 39 14.31 -6.91 -4.26
C MET A 39 14.35 -7.93 -5.41
N LEU A 40 13.28 -8.71 -5.58
CA LEU A 40 13.16 -9.64 -6.72
C LEU A 40 13.16 -8.89 -8.06
N ALA A 41 12.42 -7.78 -8.16
CA ALA A 41 12.42 -6.91 -9.32
C ALA A 41 13.83 -6.35 -9.62
N MET A 42 14.54 -5.88 -8.60
CA MET A 42 15.91 -5.36 -8.74
C MET A 42 16.88 -6.44 -9.24
N LEU A 43 16.74 -7.68 -8.76
CA LEU A 43 17.53 -8.81 -9.26
C LEU A 43 17.22 -9.09 -10.75
N LEU A 44 15.96 -9.05 -11.15
CA LEU A 44 15.55 -9.19 -12.54
C LEU A 44 16.20 -8.10 -13.42
N PHE A 45 16.07 -6.83 -13.00
CA PHE A 45 16.70 -5.71 -13.71
C PHE A 45 18.21 -5.85 -13.82
N TYR A 46 18.86 -6.34 -12.78
CA TYR A 46 20.30 -6.56 -12.80
C TYR A 46 20.70 -7.64 -13.83
N ILE A 47 20.03 -8.79 -13.80
CA ILE A 47 20.33 -9.90 -14.71
C ILE A 47 20.09 -9.48 -16.17
N TYR A 48 18.88 -8.96 -16.46
CA TYR A 48 18.56 -8.49 -17.81
C TYR A 48 19.39 -7.27 -18.21
N GLY A 49 19.74 -6.38 -17.27
CA GLY A 49 20.63 -5.25 -17.52
C GLY A 49 22.03 -5.66 -17.93
N CYS A 50 22.61 -6.66 -17.25
CA CYS A 50 23.89 -7.25 -17.68
C CYS A 50 23.79 -7.87 -19.08
N MET A 51 22.76 -8.69 -19.30
CA MET A 51 22.55 -9.32 -20.62
C MET A 51 22.38 -8.26 -21.74
N ALA A 52 21.55 -7.22 -21.49
CA ALA A 52 21.33 -6.15 -22.45
C ALA A 52 22.62 -5.39 -22.78
N THR A 53 23.44 -5.08 -21.78
CA THR A 53 24.73 -4.41 -21.97
C THR A 53 25.66 -5.24 -22.87
N PHE A 54 25.74 -6.55 -22.66
CA PHE A 54 26.60 -7.41 -23.48
C PHE A 54 26.06 -7.66 -24.91
N ILE A 55 24.74 -7.79 -25.04
CA ILE A 55 24.12 -8.17 -26.32
C ILE A 55 23.92 -6.94 -27.22
N PHE A 56 23.48 -5.82 -26.64
CA PHE A 56 22.98 -4.65 -27.36
C PHE A 56 23.88 -3.42 -27.22
N GLY A 57 24.86 -3.41 -26.31
CA GLY A 57 25.66 -2.22 -25.97
C GLY A 57 26.43 -1.64 -27.14
N GLU A 58 26.90 -2.47 -28.10
CA GLU A 58 27.59 -2.03 -29.30
C GLU A 58 26.63 -1.47 -30.35
N ASN A 59 25.43 -2.06 -30.49
CA ASN A 59 24.41 -1.62 -31.42
C ASN A 59 23.65 -0.39 -30.92
N ASP A 60 23.31 -0.37 -29.66
CA ASP A 60 22.48 0.66 -29.04
C ASP A 60 23.12 1.23 -27.77
N PRO A 61 24.24 1.97 -27.89
CA PRO A 61 24.94 2.53 -26.73
C PRO A 61 24.19 3.64 -26.02
N VAL A 62 23.16 4.24 -26.61
CA VAL A 62 22.29 5.20 -25.91
C VAL A 62 21.59 4.53 -24.75
N HIS A 63 21.07 3.32 -24.97
CA HIS A 63 20.24 2.62 -24.00
C HIS A 63 21.00 1.54 -23.22
N PHE A 64 22.06 0.94 -23.81
CA PHE A 64 22.69 -0.27 -23.25
C PHE A 64 24.23 -0.21 -23.11
N ARG A 65 24.88 0.98 -23.21
CA ARG A 65 26.35 1.12 -23.13
C ARG A 65 26.97 0.61 -21.82
N ASN A 66 26.23 0.65 -20.73
CA ASN A 66 26.66 0.17 -19.41
C ASN A 66 25.47 -0.28 -18.58
N LEU A 67 25.74 -0.97 -17.47
CA LEU A 67 24.71 -1.53 -16.61
C LEU A 67 23.70 -0.47 -16.09
N GLN A 68 24.17 0.74 -15.75
CA GLN A 68 23.29 1.81 -15.23
C GLN A 68 22.28 2.27 -16.28
N THR A 69 22.75 2.55 -17.51
CA THR A 69 21.86 2.95 -18.61
C THR A 69 20.94 1.81 -19.02
N SER A 70 21.44 0.56 -19.01
CA SER A 70 20.62 -0.62 -19.31
C SER A 70 19.52 -0.82 -18.29
N MET A 71 19.80 -0.70 -16.99
CA MET A 71 18.78 -0.80 -15.95
C MET A 71 17.75 0.31 -16.07
N LEU A 72 18.15 1.54 -16.40
CA LEU A 72 17.22 2.67 -16.60
C LEU A 72 16.33 2.43 -17.83
N SER A 73 16.90 1.95 -18.94
CA SER A 73 16.14 1.62 -20.15
C SER A 73 15.15 0.46 -19.92
N LEU A 74 15.56 -0.54 -19.16
CA LEU A 74 14.69 -1.63 -18.76
C LEU A 74 13.60 -1.18 -17.77
N PHE A 75 13.90 -0.24 -16.86
CA PHE A 75 12.89 0.36 -16.00
C PHE A 75 11.81 1.09 -16.83
N ARG A 76 12.22 1.86 -17.86
CA ARG A 76 11.30 2.47 -18.82
C ARG A 76 10.49 1.38 -19.55
N ALA A 77 11.12 0.32 -20.03
CA ALA A 77 10.46 -0.77 -20.74
C ALA A 77 9.39 -1.49 -19.88
N VAL A 78 9.67 -1.76 -18.59
CA VAL A 78 8.73 -2.47 -17.72
C VAL A 78 7.49 -1.62 -17.37
N THR A 79 7.59 -0.29 -17.46
CA THR A 79 6.42 0.61 -17.36
C THR A 79 5.58 0.61 -18.64
N LEU A 80 5.93 -0.24 -19.61
CA LEU A 80 5.33 -0.38 -20.93
C LEU A 80 5.48 0.86 -21.81
N GLU A 81 6.43 1.74 -21.49
CA GLU A 81 6.75 2.91 -22.27
C GLU A 81 7.85 2.61 -23.27
N ASP A 82 7.59 2.82 -24.55
CA ASP A 82 8.53 2.71 -25.70
C ASP A 82 9.36 1.42 -25.76
N TRP A 83 8.93 0.34 -25.10
CA TRP A 83 9.67 -0.92 -25.10
C TRP A 83 9.79 -1.53 -26.51
N THR A 84 8.82 -1.26 -27.37
CA THR A 84 8.80 -1.70 -28.77
C THR A 84 9.88 -0.99 -29.58
N ASP A 85 10.13 0.29 -29.35
CA ASP A 85 11.19 1.04 -30.02
C ASP A 85 12.56 0.52 -29.61
N LEU A 86 12.79 0.27 -28.33
CA LEU A 86 14.01 -0.37 -27.84
C LEU A 86 14.23 -1.72 -28.49
N MET A 87 13.16 -2.51 -28.67
CA MET A 87 13.20 -3.78 -29.35
C MET A 87 13.54 -3.60 -30.85
N TYR A 88 12.88 -2.69 -31.56
CA TYR A 88 13.06 -2.48 -32.99
C TYR A 88 14.44 -1.93 -33.35
N ILE A 89 15.03 -1.03 -32.54
CA ILE A 89 16.42 -0.58 -32.70
C ILE A 89 17.37 -1.78 -32.74
N ASN A 90 17.13 -2.77 -31.88
CA ASN A 90 17.98 -3.95 -31.76
C ASN A 90 17.60 -5.10 -32.72
N MET A 91 16.36 -5.08 -33.25
CA MET A 91 15.95 -6.01 -34.32
C MET A 91 16.52 -5.62 -35.65
N TYR A 92 16.42 -4.35 -36.01
CA TYR A 92 16.76 -3.86 -37.38
C TYR A 92 18.14 -3.22 -37.47
N GLY A 93 18.78 -3.00 -36.31
CA GLY A 93 20.05 -2.30 -36.22
C GLY A 93 19.88 -0.77 -36.11
N SER A 94 20.68 -0.15 -35.26
CA SER A 94 20.58 1.28 -34.95
C SER A 94 20.76 2.20 -36.16
N ALA A 95 21.53 1.82 -37.15
CA ALA A 95 21.70 2.59 -38.39
C ALA A 95 20.45 2.58 -39.27
N ASN A 96 19.61 1.54 -39.19
CA ASN A 96 18.42 1.38 -40.01
C ASN A 96 17.15 1.87 -39.31
N TYR A 97 17.16 1.84 -37.97
CA TYR A 97 16.01 2.24 -37.16
C TYR A 97 16.45 2.94 -35.87
N GLY A 98 15.84 4.05 -35.59
CA GLY A 98 15.90 4.76 -34.29
C GLY A 98 17.02 5.79 -34.15
N TYR A 99 18.12 5.74 -34.94
CA TYR A 99 19.21 6.69 -34.83
C TYR A 99 19.22 7.63 -36.03
N ASP A 100 18.91 8.88 -35.78
CA ASP A 100 18.98 10.00 -36.70
C ASP A 100 20.25 10.85 -36.44
N ASP A 101 20.49 11.85 -37.31
CA ASP A 101 21.65 12.75 -37.16
C ASP A 101 21.63 13.54 -35.84
N ALA A 102 20.45 13.85 -35.29
CA ALA A 102 20.32 14.53 -34.02
C ALA A 102 20.76 13.61 -32.86
N THR A 103 20.39 12.35 -32.90
CA THR A 103 20.83 11.30 -31.96
C THR A 103 22.33 11.15 -31.98
N TYR A 104 22.95 11.05 -33.21
CA TYR A 104 24.41 10.97 -33.33
C TYR A 104 25.12 12.23 -32.80
N ALA A 105 24.58 13.44 -33.02
CA ALA A 105 25.13 14.68 -32.45
C ALA A 105 25.05 14.70 -30.92
N ALA A 106 23.93 14.21 -30.35
CA ALA A 106 23.79 14.09 -28.89
C ALA A 106 24.77 13.10 -28.27
N MET A 107 25.03 11.96 -28.97
CA MET A 107 26.00 10.96 -28.54
C MET A 107 27.43 11.49 -28.55
N ALA A 108 27.79 12.30 -29.53
CA ALA A 108 29.12 12.93 -29.60
C ALA A 108 29.38 13.81 -28.37
N ASN A 109 28.37 14.53 -27.85
CA ASN A 109 28.44 15.27 -26.59
C ASN A 109 28.67 14.37 -25.37
N LEU A 110 28.31 13.10 -25.44
CA LEU A 110 28.55 12.10 -24.39
C LEU A 110 29.87 11.34 -24.58
N GLY A 111 30.68 11.72 -25.56
CA GLY A 111 31.95 11.07 -25.88
C GLY A 111 31.79 9.73 -26.62
N ILE A 112 30.63 9.50 -27.23
CA ILE A 112 30.38 8.30 -28.05
C ILE A 112 30.50 8.71 -29.51
N GLU A 113 31.55 8.23 -30.17
CA GLU A 113 31.77 8.50 -31.59
C GLU A 113 30.85 7.60 -32.44
N LYS A 114 30.31 8.15 -33.55
CA LYS A 114 29.53 7.39 -34.53
C LYS A 114 30.27 6.17 -35.07
N SER A 115 31.59 6.27 -35.21
CA SER A 115 32.49 5.21 -35.65
C SER A 115 32.57 4.01 -34.68
N SER A 116 32.25 4.23 -33.41
CA SER A 116 32.28 3.18 -32.36
C SER A 116 31.00 2.35 -32.33
N ILE A 117 29.95 2.78 -33.03
CA ILE A 117 28.64 2.10 -33.04
C ILE A 117 28.65 1.01 -34.10
N VAL A 118 28.49 -0.22 -33.68
CA VAL A 118 28.39 -1.37 -34.57
C VAL A 118 26.93 -1.73 -34.78
N SER A 119 26.31 -1.15 -35.83
CA SER A 119 24.92 -1.49 -36.15
C SER A 119 24.80 -2.97 -36.49
N LYS A 120 24.02 -3.69 -35.69
CA LYS A 120 23.85 -5.13 -35.82
C LYS A 120 22.37 -5.50 -35.75
N GLU A 121 21.90 -6.15 -36.77
CA GLU A 121 20.54 -6.70 -36.78
C GLU A 121 20.47 -8.00 -35.97
N SER A 122 19.56 -8.07 -35.02
CA SER A 122 19.39 -9.26 -34.20
C SER A 122 17.88 -9.53 -33.92
N PRO A 123 17.09 -9.80 -34.99
CA PRO A 123 15.62 -9.83 -34.87
C PRO A 123 15.12 -10.88 -33.87
N ILE A 124 15.68 -12.09 -33.92
CA ILE A 124 15.24 -13.18 -33.02
C ILE A 124 15.69 -12.92 -31.57
N VAL A 125 16.96 -12.52 -31.39
CA VAL A 125 17.51 -12.31 -30.05
C VAL A 125 16.84 -11.12 -29.37
N ALA A 126 16.65 -10.01 -30.08
CA ALA A 126 15.97 -8.83 -29.54
C ALA A 126 14.50 -9.14 -29.18
N SER A 127 13.77 -9.80 -30.10
CA SER A 127 12.37 -10.15 -29.82
C SER A 127 12.25 -11.07 -28.62
N LEU A 128 13.03 -12.13 -28.51
CA LEU A 128 13.00 -13.05 -27.37
C LEU A 128 13.39 -12.34 -26.06
N PHE A 129 14.44 -11.51 -26.12
CA PHE A 129 14.90 -10.77 -24.95
C PHE A 129 13.82 -9.82 -24.43
N PHE A 130 13.29 -8.91 -25.24
CA PHE A 130 12.33 -7.92 -24.82
C PHE A 130 10.99 -8.54 -24.44
N VAL A 131 10.49 -9.50 -25.21
CA VAL A 131 9.23 -10.19 -24.88
C VAL A 131 9.35 -10.95 -23.56
N SER A 132 10.44 -11.70 -23.35
CA SER A 132 10.65 -12.42 -22.08
C SER A 132 10.79 -11.47 -20.90
N PHE A 133 11.50 -10.34 -21.07
CA PHE A 133 11.63 -9.32 -20.04
C PHE A 133 10.30 -8.69 -19.68
N ILE A 134 9.50 -8.26 -20.67
CA ILE A 134 8.20 -7.64 -20.45
C ILE A 134 7.22 -8.62 -19.80
N LEU A 135 7.15 -9.88 -20.26
CA LEU A 135 6.28 -10.88 -19.64
C LEU A 135 6.65 -11.13 -18.16
N THR A 136 7.94 -11.31 -17.88
CA THR A 136 8.42 -11.55 -16.52
C THR A 136 8.25 -10.31 -15.65
N GLY A 137 8.57 -9.13 -16.16
CA GLY A 137 8.43 -7.84 -15.48
C GLY A 137 6.97 -7.52 -15.19
N ALA A 138 6.08 -7.67 -16.17
CA ALA A 138 4.64 -7.45 -16.00
C ALA A 138 4.06 -8.40 -14.94
N MET A 139 4.48 -9.67 -14.92
CA MET A 139 4.05 -10.64 -13.91
C MET A 139 4.48 -10.21 -12.50
N ILE A 140 5.71 -9.70 -12.34
CA ILE A 140 6.18 -9.19 -11.05
C ILE A 140 5.39 -7.95 -10.62
N VAL A 141 5.16 -7.00 -11.53
CA VAL A 141 4.39 -5.77 -11.25
C VAL A 141 2.94 -6.09 -10.88
N LEU A 142 2.29 -7.02 -11.60
CA LEU A 142 0.94 -7.46 -11.27
C LEU A 142 0.88 -8.14 -9.90
N ASN A 143 1.83 -9.01 -9.57
CA ASN A 143 1.89 -9.66 -8.27
C ASN A 143 2.13 -8.65 -7.14
N LEU A 144 2.96 -7.62 -7.38
CA LEU A 144 3.14 -6.51 -6.45
C LEU A 144 1.84 -5.75 -6.22
N PHE A 145 1.13 -5.40 -7.30
CA PHE A 145 -0.15 -4.70 -7.23
C PHE A 145 -1.20 -5.49 -6.44
N ILE A 146 -1.35 -6.79 -6.76
CA ILE A 146 -2.26 -7.68 -6.05
C ILE A 146 -1.89 -7.77 -4.56
N GLY A 147 -0.60 -7.91 -4.24
CA GLY A 147 -0.11 -7.95 -2.86
C GLY A 147 -0.48 -6.69 -2.07
N VAL A 148 -0.27 -5.50 -2.66
CA VAL A 148 -0.63 -4.21 -2.02
C VAL A 148 -2.14 -4.11 -1.80
N VAL A 149 -2.95 -4.48 -2.80
CA VAL A 149 -4.41 -4.43 -2.69
C VAL A 149 -4.92 -5.39 -1.62
N LEU A 150 -4.41 -6.63 -1.58
CA LEU A 150 -4.81 -7.62 -0.56
C LEU A 150 -4.45 -7.15 0.84
N THR A 151 -3.23 -6.66 1.05
CA THR A 151 -2.80 -6.12 2.36
C THR A 151 -3.69 -4.96 2.81
N GLY A 152 -3.99 -4.03 1.92
CA GLY A 152 -4.89 -2.91 2.23
C GLY A 152 -6.32 -3.35 2.56
N MET A 153 -6.82 -4.39 1.89
CA MET A 153 -8.14 -4.98 2.20
C MET A 153 -8.16 -5.70 3.55
N GLU A 154 -7.08 -6.40 3.91
CA GLU A 154 -6.95 -7.08 5.20
C GLU A 154 -6.89 -6.07 6.36
N GLU A 155 -6.13 -4.99 6.20
CA GLU A 155 -6.08 -3.91 7.18
C GLU A 155 -7.44 -3.25 7.36
N ALA A 156 -8.15 -2.92 6.27
CA ALA A 156 -9.49 -2.33 6.32
C ALA A 156 -10.52 -3.26 6.97
N LYS A 157 -10.43 -4.59 6.72
CA LYS A 157 -11.29 -5.58 7.39
C LYS A 157 -11.00 -5.66 8.89
N LYS A 158 -9.74 -5.62 9.27
CA LYS A 158 -9.33 -5.66 10.67
C LYS A 158 -9.79 -4.42 11.45
N GLU A 159 -9.69 -3.24 10.84
CA GLU A 159 -10.20 -2.01 11.43
C GLU A 159 -11.72 -2.08 11.65
N ARG A 160 -12.48 -2.51 10.64
CA ARG A 160 -13.95 -2.69 10.77
C ARG A 160 -14.31 -3.68 11.85
N HIS A 161 -13.61 -4.82 11.91
CA HIS A 161 -13.88 -5.83 12.93
C HIS A 161 -13.62 -5.28 14.35
N LEU A 162 -12.56 -4.50 14.54
CA LEU A 162 -12.29 -3.82 15.81
C LEU A 162 -13.38 -2.80 16.17
N GLU A 163 -13.84 -2.00 15.18
CA GLU A 163 -14.95 -1.07 15.39
C GLU A 163 -16.25 -1.78 15.75
N ASP A 164 -16.56 -2.92 15.11
CA ASP A 164 -17.76 -3.70 15.39
C ASP A 164 -17.69 -4.34 16.78
N VAL A 165 -16.54 -4.84 17.21
CA VAL A 165 -16.33 -5.38 18.57
C VAL A 165 -16.48 -4.27 19.61
N MET A 166 -15.87 -3.10 19.40
CA MET A 166 -16.00 -1.96 20.34
C MET A 166 -17.46 -1.50 20.47
N LYS A 167 -18.21 -1.45 19.38
CA LYS A 167 -19.64 -1.08 19.41
C LYS A 167 -20.50 -2.14 20.09
N SER A 168 -20.18 -3.43 19.93
CA SER A 168 -20.91 -4.50 20.65
C SER A 168 -20.66 -4.45 22.13
N ASP A 169 -19.41 -4.25 22.58
CA ASP A 169 -19.08 -4.12 24.00
C ASP A 169 -19.80 -2.91 24.64
N GLU A 170 -19.81 -1.75 23.94
CA GLU A 170 -20.51 -0.55 24.40
C GLU A 170 -22.04 -0.77 24.49
N SER A 171 -22.63 -1.52 23.57
CA SER A 171 -24.06 -1.86 23.58
C SER A 171 -24.42 -2.85 24.69
N ASP A 172 -23.57 -3.83 24.96
CA ASP A 172 -23.77 -4.80 26.03
C ASP A 172 -23.62 -4.18 27.41
N GLU A 173 -22.67 -3.27 27.63
CA GLU A 173 -22.51 -2.51 28.87
C GLU A 173 -23.70 -1.58 29.10
N PHE A 174 -24.24 -0.94 28.05
CA PHE A 174 -25.43 -0.12 28.14
C PHE A 174 -26.68 -0.94 28.50
N ASN A 175 -26.86 -2.12 27.91
CA ASN A 175 -27.95 -3.03 28.21
C ASN A 175 -27.90 -3.55 29.67
N ALA A 176 -26.71 -3.95 30.13
CA ALA A 176 -26.51 -4.41 31.50
C ALA A 176 -26.81 -3.29 32.52
N SER A 177 -26.40 -2.06 32.25
CA SER A 177 -26.69 -0.90 33.10
C SER A 177 -28.17 -0.60 33.16
N ALA A 178 -28.91 -0.71 32.05
CA ALA A 178 -30.37 -0.52 32.02
C ALA A 178 -31.11 -1.62 32.81
N GLU A 179 -30.65 -2.87 32.72
CA GLU A 179 -31.23 -4.00 33.46
C GLU A 179 -31.01 -3.86 34.97
N ILE A 180 -29.82 -3.42 35.40
CA ILE A 180 -29.52 -3.12 36.81
C ILE A 180 -30.46 -2.04 37.35
N LEU A 181 -30.66 -0.94 36.61
CA LEU A 181 -31.56 0.13 37.00
C LEU A 181 -33.02 -0.33 37.13
N SER A 182 -33.47 -1.22 36.25
CA SER A 182 -34.83 -1.79 36.32
C SER A 182 -35.02 -2.70 37.56
N LEU A 183 -34.02 -3.51 37.89
CA LEU A 183 -34.00 -4.36 39.08
C LEU A 183 -33.97 -3.53 40.38
N GLU A 184 -33.18 -2.46 40.42
CA GLU A 184 -33.18 -1.54 41.59
C GLU A 184 -34.56 -0.91 41.83
N HIS A 185 -35.25 -0.52 40.75
CA HIS A 185 -36.59 0.03 40.86
C HIS A 185 -37.61 -0.99 41.37
N GLU A 186 -37.58 -2.24 40.91
CA GLU A 186 -38.42 -3.33 41.38
C GLU A 186 -38.18 -3.63 42.87
N ILE A 187 -36.93 -3.63 43.32
CA ILE A 187 -36.56 -3.84 44.73
C ILE A 187 -37.11 -2.71 45.59
N GLN A 188 -37.02 -1.44 45.15
CA GLN A 188 -37.59 -0.32 45.89
C GLN A 188 -39.10 -0.41 46.01
N GLU A 189 -39.82 -0.74 44.94
CA GLU A 189 -41.27 -0.92 44.95
C GLU A 189 -41.71 -2.06 45.89
N MET A 190 -40.96 -3.17 45.88
CA MET A 190 -41.22 -4.32 46.75
C MET A 190 -40.98 -3.95 48.22
N ASN A 191 -39.91 -3.25 48.53
CA ASN A 191 -39.63 -2.74 49.90
C ASN A 191 -40.73 -1.81 50.43
N GLN A 192 -41.25 -0.93 49.55
CA GLN A 192 -42.38 -0.05 49.93
C GLN A 192 -43.63 -0.85 50.23
N LYS A 193 -44.01 -1.84 49.41
CA LYS A 193 -45.14 -2.72 49.63
C LYS A 193 -45.02 -3.54 50.95
N ILE A 194 -43.80 -4.00 51.27
CA ILE A 194 -43.52 -4.72 52.51
C ILE A 194 -43.70 -3.78 53.68
N SER A 195 -43.19 -2.55 53.64
CA SER A 195 -43.31 -1.55 54.69
C SER A 195 -44.79 -1.18 54.96
N GLU A 196 -45.59 -0.99 53.92
CA GLU A 196 -47.02 -0.73 54.02
C GLU A 196 -47.77 -1.90 54.68
N LYS A 197 -47.49 -3.15 54.30
CA LYS A 197 -48.06 -4.34 54.90
C LYS A 197 -47.69 -4.51 56.37
N LEU A 198 -46.44 -4.25 56.72
CA LEU A 198 -45.96 -4.27 58.11
C LEU A 198 -46.72 -3.21 58.99
N LEU A 199 -46.93 -2.03 58.44
CA LEU A 199 -47.65 -0.96 59.12
C LEU A 199 -49.12 -1.34 59.39
N VAL A 200 -49.77 -1.99 58.40
CA VAL A 200 -51.14 -2.50 58.55
C VAL A 200 -51.21 -3.62 59.60
N LEU A 201 -50.22 -4.53 59.58
CA LEU A 201 -50.17 -5.66 60.56
C LEU A 201 -49.96 -5.12 62.02
N ASN A 202 -49.03 -4.20 62.20
CA ASN A 202 -48.81 -3.55 63.53
C ASN A 202 -50.06 -2.89 64.05
N LYS A 203 -50.79 -2.14 63.21
CA LYS A 203 -52.03 -1.51 63.59
C LYS A 203 -53.11 -2.51 64.05
N ARG A 204 -53.25 -3.63 63.34
CA ARG A 204 -54.15 -4.72 63.72
C ARG A 204 -53.75 -5.40 65.02
N MET A 205 -52.47 -5.58 65.26
CA MET A 205 -51.96 -6.15 66.52
C MET A 205 -52.21 -5.22 67.68
N GLU A 206 -52.09 -3.91 67.52
CA GLU A 206 -52.43 -2.91 68.52
C GLU A 206 -53.92 -2.88 68.84
N GLU A 207 -54.80 -2.97 67.81
CA GLU A 207 -56.25 -3.08 67.97
C GLU A 207 -56.66 -4.35 68.73
N GLN A 208 -56.06 -5.51 68.41
CA GLN A 208 -56.35 -6.79 69.16
C GLN A 208 -55.83 -6.79 70.56
N ASN A 209 -54.72 -6.14 70.89
CA ASN A 209 -54.25 -5.99 72.29
C ASN A 209 -55.18 -5.10 73.14
N HIS A 210 -55.72 -4.05 72.52
CA HIS A 210 -56.63 -3.13 73.22
C HIS A 210 -58.00 -3.78 73.50
N ASP A 211 -58.50 -4.71 72.65
CA ASP A 211 -59.71 -5.50 72.79
C ASP A 211 -59.54 -6.63 73.83
N SER A 212 -58.31 -7.05 74.14
CA SER A 212 -58.03 -8.10 75.14
C SER A 212 -57.82 -7.56 76.60
N GLU A 213 -57.67 -6.26 76.77
CA GLU A 213 -57.52 -5.61 78.07
C GLU A 213 -58.83 -4.97 78.63
N ASN A 214 -59.94 -5.02 77.89
CA ASN A 214 -61.28 -4.64 78.32
C ASN A 214 -62.19 -5.83 78.57
#